data_c2da7fedc663bb25bc2d258fad7a45a6
#
_entry.id   c2da7fedc663bb25bc2d258fad7a45a6
#
_cell.length_a   1.000
_cell.length_b   1.000
_cell.length_c   1.000
_cell.angle_alpha   90.00
_cell.angle_beta   90.00
_cell.angle_gamma   90.00
#
_symmetry.space_group_name_H-M   'P 1'
#
loop_
_entity.id
_entity.type
_entity.pdbx_description
1 polymer ?
#
loop_
_entity_poly.entity_id
_entity_poly.type
_entity_poly.pdbx_seq_one_letter_code
_entity_poly.pdbx_strand_id
1 'polypeptide(L)'
;MLHSANAREPLATDLSEHEIAITSDFNGTDLLLFGSTGDPALTGLDGPKPDIDVVVVVHGPEVPMKIWRRERVAGIWINSQPVTFENVPGYYAVAANRPLADITTAPYLRSQNIGADNLVLISVEDVPVEEKAELRKAILGNRGEAGLYLKDPHAVTFPNGRLFRSDIHFPANVPVGDYQVIVRLFINGMEIDRSYTVVTVGKKGLEQQIYTLAQDQSLLYGIGAVLLAMFAGWLASVVFRQS
;
A
#
# COMPACT_ATOMS: atom_id res chain seq x y z
N MET A 1 -40.84 -21.59 16.29
CA MET A 1 -40.33 -20.19 16.26
C MET A 1 -38.91 -20.24 15.74
N LEU A 2 -38.76 -19.91 14.44
CA LEU A 2 -37.44 -19.83 13.80
C LEU A 2 -36.80 -18.53 14.27
N HIS A 3 -35.68 -18.64 15.01
CA HIS A 3 -34.83 -17.52 15.29
C HIS A 3 -34.18 -17.14 13.93
N SER A 4 -34.63 -16.00 13.36
CA SER A 4 -33.87 -15.35 12.31
C SER A 4 -32.47 -15.08 12.87
N ALA A 5 -31.48 -15.78 12.35
CA ALA A 5 -30.09 -15.37 12.52
C ALA A 5 -29.99 -13.94 11.97
N ASN A 6 -29.78 -12.96 12.85
CA ASN A 6 -29.47 -11.59 12.47
C ASN A 6 -28.19 -11.65 11.65
N ALA A 7 -28.32 -11.61 10.33
CA ALA A 7 -27.17 -11.45 9.45
C ALA A 7 -26.57 -10.09 9.80
N ARG A 8 -25.39 -10.11 10.45
CA ARG A 8 -24.57 -8.90 10.60
C ARG A 8 -24.37 -8.35 9.19
N GLU A 9 -24.66 -7.08 8.97
CA GLU A 9 -24.20 -6.42 7.77
C GLU A 9 -22.69 -6.43 7.82
N PRO A 10 -22.03 -7.09 6.86
CA PRO A 10 -20.57 -7.18 6.87
C PRO A 10 -19.95 -5.80 6.70
N LEU A 11 -18.72 -5.63 7.21
CA LEU A 11 -17.91 -4.48 6.89
C LEU A 11 -17.75 -4.39 5.37
N ALA A 12 -18.37 -3.40 4.76
CA ALA A 12 -18.29 -3.16 3.32
C ALA A 12 -17.21 -2.11 3.07
N THR A 13 -16.25 -2.44 2.22
CA THR A 13 -15.14 -1.52 1.86
C THR A 13 -14.87 -1.60 0.38
N ASP A 14 -14.48 -0.47 -0.20
CA ASP A 14 -14.02 -0.40 -1.58
C ASP A 14 -12.98 0.70 -1.76
N LEU A 15 -12.27 0.69 -2.88
CA LEU A 15 -11.24 1.63 -3.25
C LEU A 15 -11.66 2.40 -4.49
N SER A 16 -11.22 3.64 -4.62
CA SER A 16 -11.47 4.44 -5.84
C SER A 16 -10.85 3.80 -7.08
N GLU A 17 -9.74 3.11 -6.90
CA GLU A 17 -9.01 2.40 -7.96
C GLU A 17 -8.38 1.12 -7.40
N HIS A 18 -8.33 0.07 -8.22
CA HIS A 18 -7.68 -1.21 -7.87
C HIS A 18 -6.34 -1.39 -8.60
N GLU A 19 -5.98 -0.45 -9.47
CA GLU A 19 -4.75 -0.46 -10.24
C GLU A 19 -4.13 0.94 -10.27
N ILE A 20 -2.89 1.05 -9.80
CA ILE A 20 -2.09 2.27 -9.88
C ILE A 20 -1.07 2.13 -11.00
N ALA A 21 -1.15 3.02 -11.98
CA ALA A 21 -0.25 3.04 -13.13
C ALA A 21 0.95 3.95 -12.88
N ILE A 22 2.15 3.39 -12.82
CA ILE A 22 3.39 4.17 -12.80
C ILE A 22 3.78 4.51 -14.25
N THR A 23 3.63 5.77 -14.58
CA THR A 23 4.07 6.36 -15.86
C THR A 23 5.38 7.13 -15.67
N SER A 24 5.98 7.65 -16.74
CA SER A 24 7.24 8.41 -16.67
C SER A 24 7.13 9.75 -15.92
N ASP A 25 5.92 10.25 -15.76
CA ASP A 25 5.55 11.48 -15.06
C ASP A 25 4.89 11.23 -13.69
N PHE A 26 4.91 9.99 -13.22
CA PHE A 26 4.32 9.62 -11.92
C PHE A 26 5.05 10.28 -10.76
N ASN A 27 4.34 11.16 -10.04
CA ASN A 27 4.84 11.89 -8.87
C ASN A 27 4.24 11.41 -7.53
N GLY A 28 3.54 10.26 -7.55
CA GLY A 28 2.73 9.76 -6.46
C GLY A 28 1.24 9.97 -6.72
N THR A 29 0.40 9.28 -5.95
CA THR A 29 -1.06 9.40 -6.03
C THR A 29 -1.69 9.13 -4.67
N ASP A 30 -2.88 9.67 -4.45
CA ASP A 30 -3.70 9.37 -3.28
C ASP A 30 -4.83 8.43 -3.70
N LEU A 31 -4.92 7.30 -3.01
CA LEU A 31 -5.96 6.31 -3.19
C LEU A 31 -7.04 6.51 -2.14
N LEU A 32 -8.28 6.77 -2.55
CA LEU A 32 -9.39 6.90 -1.64
C LEU A 32 -9.96 5.52 -1.28
N LEU A 33 -9.86 5.17 0.00
CA LEU A 33 -10.58 4.07 0.61
C LEU A 33 -11.88 4.60 1.21
N PHE A 34 -12.97 3.92 0.99
CA PHE A 34 -14.26 4.20 1.63
C PHE A 34 -14.96 2.92 2.03
N GLY A 35 -15.84 3.03 3.01
CA GLY A 35 -16.58 1.87 3.48
C GLY A 35 -17.69 2.22 4.46
N SER A 36 -18.42 1.18 4.85
CA SER A 36 -19.49 1.26 5.85
C SER A 36 -19.28 0.24 6.95
N THR A 37 -19.47 0.66 8.18
CA THR A 37 -19.31 -0.19 9.37
C THR A 37 -20.55 -1.02 9.71
N GLY A 38 -21.57 -1.04 8.83
CA GLY A 38 -22.84 -1.67 9.11
C GLY A 38 -23.66 -0.94 10.20
N ASP A 39 -24.69 -1.59 10.73
CA ASP A 39 -25.50 -1.04 11.82
C ASP A 39 -25.01 -1.50 13.20
N PRO A 40 -24.47 -0.61 14.04
CA PRO A 40 -24.06 -0.95 15.40
C PRO A 40 -25.20 -1.49 16.26
N ALA A 41 -26.46 -1.12 15.98
CA ALA A 41 -27.63 -1.63 16.67
C ALA A 41 -27.84 -3.14 16.42
N LEU A 42 -27.32 -3.66 15.30
CA LEU A 42 -27.39 -5.10 14.97
C LEU A 42 -26.35 -5.94 15.72
N THR A 43 -25.43 -5.33 16.45
CA THR A 43 -24.42 -6.06 17.25
C THR A 43 -24.97 -6.59 18.57
N GLY A 44 -26.26 -6.31 18.89
CA GLY A 44 -26.91 -6.77 20.13
C GLY A 44 -26.34 -6.14 21.41
N LEU A 45 -25.62 -5.03 21.28
CA LEU A 45 -25.08 -4.28 22.40
C LEU A 45 -26.17 -3.33 22.93
N ASP A 46 -26.96 -3.80 23.90
CA ASP A 46 -27.86 -2.96 24.68
C ASP A 46 -26.97 -2.10 25.64
N GLY A 47 -26.80 -0.81 25.33
CA GLY A 47 -25.95 0.05 26.17
C GLY A 47 -25.66 1.42 25.56
N PRO A 48 -24.79 2.23 26.16
CA PRO A 48 -24.33 3.47 25.58
C PRO A 48 -23.70 3.23 24.21
N LYS A 49 -23.80 4.22 23.31
CA LYS A 49 -23.30 4.13 21.93
C LYS A 49 -21.86 3.56 21.93
N PRO A 50 -21.61 2.43 21.28
CA PRO A 50 -20.30 1.81 21.32
C PRO A 50 -19.25 2.68 20.61
N ASP A 51 -18.01 2.65 21.11
CA ASP A 51 -16.88 3.23 20.42
C ASP A 51 -16.54 2.37 19.19
N ILE A 52 -16.76 2.96 18.02
CA ILE A 52 -16.49 2.32 16.73
C ILE A 52 -15.21 2.90 16.18
N ASP A 53 -14.23 2.02 15.95
CA ASP A 53 -12.95 2.38 15.38
C ASP A 53 -12.65 1.59 14.11
N VAL A 54 -12.00 2.26 13.18
CA VAL A 54 -11.52 1.66 11.95
C VAL A 54 -10.01 1.85 11.86
N VAL A 55 -9.33 0.74 11.60
CA VAL A 55 -7.88 0.72 11.34
C VAL A 55 -7.66 0.16 9.93
N VAL A 56 -6.99 0.92 9.12
CA VAL A 56 -6.58 0.54 7.77
C VAL A 56 -5.09 0.24 7.79
N VAL A 57 -4.71 -0.93 7.29
CA VAL A 57 -3.32 -1.35 7.17
C VAL A 57 -3.04 -1.69 5.71
N VAL A 58 -2.02 -1.09 5.14
CA VAL A 58 -1.59 -1.37 3.77
C VAL A 58 -0.22 -2.03 3.81
N HIS A 59 -0.12 -3.22 3.26
CA HIS A 59 1.13 -3.94 3.08
C HIS A 59 1.48 -3.98 1.59
N GLY A 60 2.60 -3.39 1.22
CA GLY A 60 3.18 -3.53 -0.11
C GLY A 60 3.93 -4.86 -0.28
N PRO A 61 4.43 -5.14 -1.50
CA PRO A 61 5.20 -6.33 -1.78
C PRO A 61 6.45 -6.42 -0.89
N GLU A 62 6.80 -7.62 -0.49
CA GLU A 62 8.02 -7.86 0.27
C GLU A 62 9.25 -7.68 -0.63
N VAL A 63 10.24 -6.95 -0.13
CA VAL A 63 11.49 -6.71 -0.83
C VAL A 63 12.66 -7.07 0.07
N PRO A 64 13.66 -7.83 -0.41
CA PRO A 64 14.86 -8.13 0.36
C PRO A 64 15.66 -6.84 0.58
N MET A 65 16.10 -6.62 1.82
CA MET A 65 16.87 -5.45 2.20
C MET A 65 18.19 -5.84 2.84
N LYS A 66 19.31 -5.35 2.28
CA LYS A 66 20.65 -5.55 2.82
C LYS A 66 21.11 -4.33 3.60
N ILE A 67 21.51 -4.53 4.84
CA ILE A 67 22.04 -3.48 5.70
C ILE A 67 23.47 -3.81 6.07
N TRP A 68 24.38 -2.87 5.83
CA TRP A 68 25.78 -3.02 6.16
C TRP A 68 26.01 -2.70 7.64
N ARG A 69 26.66 -3.61 8.33
CA ARG A 69 27.16 -3.35 9.67
C ARG A 69 28.30 -2.34 9.61
N ARG A 70 28.35 -1.45 10.57
CA ARG A 70 29.48 -0.56 10.77
C ARG A 70 30.29 -1.07 11.95
N GLU A 71 31.53 -1.45 11.69
CA GLU A 71 32.49 -1.88 12.72
C GLU A 71 33.64 -0.90 12.79
N ARG A 72 34.17 -0.70 13.99
CA ARG A 72 35.32 0.16 14.20
C ARG A 72 36.59 -0.70 14.24
N VAL A 73 37.36 -0.68 13.14
CA VAL A 73 38.64 -1.39 13.04
C VAL A 73 39.79 -0.37 13.02
N ALA A 74 40.73 -0.48 13.94
CA ALA A 74 41.84 0.43 14.09
C ALA A 74 41.48 1.92 14.14
N GLY A 75 40.31 2.24 14.76
CA GLY A 75 39.85 3.62 14.89
C GLY A 75 39.02 4.15 13.71
N ILE A 76 38.91 3.41 12.61
CA ILE A 76 38.19 3.78 11.39
C ILE A 76 36.90 2.97 11.32
N TRP A 77 35.77 3.62 10.95
CA TRP A 77 34.50 2.94 10.69
C TRP A 77 34.54 2.31 9.31
N ILE A 78 34.40 1.00 9.27
CA ILE A 78 34.35 0.23 8.01
C ILE A 78 32.98 -0.48 7.91
N ASN A 79 32.48 -0.65 6.70
CA ASN A 79 31.34 -1.52 6.45
C ASN A 79 31.82 -2.97 6.53
N SER A 80 31.27 -3.71 7.46
CA SER A 80 31.50 -5.14 7.67
C SER A 80 30.51 -5.97 6.84
N GLN A 81 30.26 -7.22 7.24
CA GLN A 81 29.34 -8.09 6.51
C GLN A 81 27.91 -7.54 6.51
N PRO A 82 27.19 -7.59 5.37
CA PRO A 82 25.80 -7.16 5.32
C PRO A 82 24.90 -8.19 6.01
N VAL A 83 23.82 -7.70 6.61
CA VAL A 83 22.71 -8.53 7.08
C VAL A 83 21.53 -8.34 6.12
N THR A 84 20.97 -9.45 5.67
CA THR A 84 19.85 -9.48 4.74
C THR A 84 18.55 -9.76 5.51
N PHE A 85 17.57 -8.90 5.31
CA PHE A 85 16.19 -9.12 5.73
C PHE A 85 15.35 -9.43 4.50
N GLU A 86 14.63 -10.56 4.49
CA GLU A 86 13.90 -11.03 3.30
C GLU A 86 12.47 -10.49 3.21
N ASN A 87 11.79 -10.35 4.35
CA ASN A 87 10.37 -10.02 4.43
C ASN A 87 10.11 -8.57 4.82
N VAL A 88 10.89 -7.64 4.27
CA VAL A 88 10.67 -6.21 4.53
C VAL A 88 9.57 -5.71 3.60
N PRO A 89 8.42 -5.23 4.11
CA PRO A 89 7.44 -4.61 3.25
C PRO A 89 8.06 -3.45 2.47
N GLY A 90 7.90 -3.45 1.15
CA GLY A 90 8.39 -2.37 0.29
C GLY A 90 7.67 -1.05 0.57
N TYR A 91 6.42 -1.14 1.04
CA TYR A 91 5.58 -0.05 1.50
C TYR A 91 4.73 -0.52 2.66
N TYR A 92 4.50 0.34 3.63
CA TYR A 92 3.65 0.04 4.78
C TYR A 92 2.95 1.31 5.26
N ALA A 93 1.62 1.29 5.32
CA ALA A 93 0.86 2.41 5.85
C ALA A 93 -0.16 1.93 6.89
N VAL A 94 -0.33 2.73 7.94
CA VAL A 94 -1.38 2.55 8.92
C VAL A 94 -2.14 3.84 9.09
N ALA A 95 -3.43 3.80 8.82
CA ALA A 95 -4.37 4.87 9.04
C ALA A 95 -5.43 4.44 10.07
N ALA A 96 -5.85 5.34 10.93
CA ALA A 96 -6.88 5.07 11.93
C ALA A 96 -7.70 6.34 12.20
N ASN A 97 -8.84 6.21 12.88
CA ASN A 97 -9.63 7.37 13.30
C ASN A 97 -9.17 7.98 14.63
N ARG A 98 -8.35 7.26 15.40
CA ARG A 98 -7.67 7.73 16.62
C ARG A 98 -6.38 6.94 16.88
N PRO A 99 -5.52 7.33 17.82
CA PRO A 99 -4.30 6.60 18.11
C PRO A 99 -4.52 5.12 18.39
N LEU A 100 -3.70 4.24 17.80
CA LEU A 100 -3.86 2.78 17.92
C LEU A 100 -3.90 2.29 19.38
N ALA A 101 -3.15 2.95 20.27
CA ALA A 101 -3.12 2.61 21.71
C ALA A 101 -4.46 2.88 22.41
N ASP A 102 -5.28 3.78 21.88
CA ASP A 102 -6.61 4.10 22.38
C ASP A 102 -7.69 3.19 21.80
N ILE A 103 -7.37 2.51 20.68
CA ILE A 103 -8.29 1.59 20.00
C ILE A 103 -8.21 0.19 20.60
N THR A 104 -6.99 -0.35 20.78
CA THR A 104 -6.82 -1.72 21.24
C THR A 104 -5.49 -1.91 22.00
N THR A 105 -5.28 -3.11 22.54
CA THR A 105 -4.14 -3.41 23.41
C THR A 105 -2.84 -3.60 22.63
N ALA A 106 -1.69 -3.22 23.22
CA ALA A 106 -0.38 -3.42 22.63
C ALA A 106 -0.04 -4.90 22.31
N PRO A 107 -0.44 -5.91 23.12
CA PRO A 107 -0.26 -7.31 22.74
C PRO A 107 -1.01 -7.69 21.45
N TYR A 108 -2.23 -7.15 21.28
CA TYR A 108 -3.02 -7.40 20.08
C TYR A 108 -2.35 -6.76 18.84
N LEU A 109 -1.92 -5.50 18.92
CA LEU A 109 -1.21 -4.82 17.84
C LEU A 109 0.03 -5.60 17.39
N ARG A 110 0.81 -6.14 18.36
CA ARG A 110 1.99 -6.97 18.05
C ARG A 110 1.61 -8.29 17.38
N SER A 111 0.59 -8.99 17.88
CA SER A 111 0.17 -10.28 17.31
C SER A 111 -0.37 -10.17 15.88
N GLN A 112 -0.90 -9.01 15.53
CA GLN A 112 -1.47 -8.73 14.21
C GLN A 112 -0.54 -7.90 13.30
N ASN A 113 0.71 -7.61 13.73
CA ASN A 113 1.67 -6.78 13.01
C ASN A 113 1.11 -5.39 12.64
N ILE A 114 0.26 -4.81 13.50
CA ILE A 114 -0.33 -3.50 13.28
C ILE A 114 0.60 -2.42 13.84
N GLY A 115 1.07 -1.53 12.97
CA GLY A 115 2.07 -0.51 13.26
C GLY A 115 3.48 -0.96 12.85
N ALA A 116 4.26 -0.06 12.25
CA ALA A 116 5.61 -0.36 11.76
C ALA A 116 6.51 -0.94 12.87
N ASP A 117 6.32 -0.46 14.11
CA ASP A 117 7.04 -0.96 15.28
C ASP A 117 6.70 -2.41 15.66
N ASN A 118 5.65 -2.99 15.13
CA ASN A 118 5.22 -4.36 15.40
C ASN A 118 5.53 -5.32 14.24
N LEU A 119 6.06 -4.84 13.11
CA LEU A 119 6.44 -5.69 11.99
C LEU A 119 7.49 -6.72 12.43
N VAL A 120 7.31 -7.97 12.08
CA VAL A 120 8.30 -9.03 12.29
C VAL A 120 9.22 -9.06 11.08
N LEU A 121 10.50 -8.65 11.27
CA LEU A 121 11.53 -8.69 10.23
C LEU A 121 12.45 -9.88 10.47
N ILE A 122 12.63 -10.71 9.44
CA ILE A 122 13.40 -11.96 9.50
C ILE A 122 14.76 -11.73 8.83
N SER A 123 15.83 -11.88 9.60
CA SER A 123 17.20 -11.87 9.06
C SER A 123 17.60 -13.26 8.58
N VAL A 124 18.27 -13.33 7.43
CA VAL A 124 18.85 -14.58 6.88
C VAL A 124 20.02 -15.03 7.74
N GLU A 125 20.88 -14.09 8.10
CA GLU A 125 22.07 -14.34 8.91
C GLU A 125 21.69 -14.40 10.38
N ASP A 126 22.39 -15.24 11.14
CA ASP A 126 22.26 -15.29 12.58
C ASP A 126 22.91 -14.06 13.22
N VAL A 127 22.08 -13.23 13.82
CA VAL A 127 22.45 -11.93 14.37
C VAL A 127 22.05 -11.89 15.83
N PRO A 128 22.93 -11.40 16.73
CA PRO A 128 22.59 -11.17 18.14
C PRO A 128 21.31 -10.30 18.28
N VAL A 129 20.53 -10.58 19.34
CA VAL A 129 19.21 -9.93 19.53
C VAL A 129 19.33 -8.40 19.62
N GLU A 130 20.36 -7.92 20.31
CA GLU A 130 20.62 -6.50 20.50
C GLU A 130 20.91 -5.83 19.16
N GLU A 131 21.77 -6.44 18.36
CA GLU A 131 22.14 -5.93 17.04
C GLU A 131 20.95 -5.99 16.07
N LYS A 132 20.15 -7.07 16.13
CA LYS A 132 18.92 -7.19 15.32
C LYS A 132 17.96 -6.07 15.62
N ALA A 133 17.83 -5.65 16.88
CA ALA A 133 16.97 -4.51 17.26
C ALA A 133 17.47 -3.19 16.66
N GLU A 134 18.79 -2.94 16.65
CA GLU A 134 19.38 -1.74 16.03
C GLU A 134 19.19 -1.73 14.51
N LEU A 135 19.47 -2.84 13.84
CA LEU A 135 19.28 -2.98 12.39
C LEU A 135 17.80 -2.79 12.00
N ARG A 136 16.89 -3.36 12.78
CA ARG A 136 15.47 -3.16 12.60
C ARG A 136 15.09 -1.67 12.71
N LYS A 137 15.58 -0.97 13.73
CA LYS A 137 15.34 0.47 13.90
C LYS A 137 15.88 1.26 12.69
N ALA A 138 17.05 0.87 12.16
CA ALA A 138 17.62 1.50 10.97
C ALA A 138 16.74 1.26 9.72
N ILE A 139 16.17 0.04 9.55
CA ILE A 139 15.22 -0.25 8.46
C ILE A 139 14.01 0.67 8.56
N LEU A 140 13.35 0.69 9.73
CA LEU A 140 12.14 1.48 9.94
C LEU A 140 12.39 2.98 9.73
N GLY A 141 13.51 3.50 10.22
CA GLY A 141 13.92 4.89 10.01
C GLY A 141 14.14 5.22 8.54
N ASN A 142 14.92 4.41 7.83
CA ASN A 142 15.20 4.61 6.41
C ASN A 142 13.92 4.56 5.54
N ARG A 143 13.02 3.60 5.83
CA ARG A 143 11.74 3.51 5.13
C ARG A 143 10.80 4.67 5.45
N GLY A 144 10.81 5.15 6.70
CA GLY A 144 10.07 6.34 7.11
C GLY A 144 10.58 7.62 6.44
N GLU A 145 11.91 7.84 6.41
CA GLU A 145 12.54 8.97 5.70
C GLU A 145 12.28 8.95 4.20
N ALA A 146 12.21 7.74 3.59
CA ALA A 146 11.85 7.56 2.20
C ALA A 146 10.35 7.77 1.90
N GLY A 147 9.51 8.03 2.92
CA GLY A 147 8.06 8.17 2.76
C GLY A 147 7.33 6.86 2.43
N LEU A 148 7.99 5.72 2.63
CA LEU A 148 7.43 4.39 2.33
C LEU A 148 6.72 3.76 3.54
N TYR A 149 7.00 4.24 4.76
CA TYR A 149 6.32 3.81 5.99
C TYR A 149 5.59 4.99 6.59
N LEU A 150 4.26 4.91 6.53
CA LEU A 150 3.36 5.98 6.94
C LEU A 150 2.54 5.58 8.15
N LYS A 151 2.32 6.53 9.05
CA LYS A 151 1.44 6.37 10.20
C LYS A 151 0.65 7.65 10.40
N ASP A 152 -0.66 7.57 10.21
CA ASP A 152 -1.56 8.67 10.48
C ASP A 152 -2.74 8.21 11.35
N PRO A 153 -2.76 8.57 12.64
CA PRO A 153 -3.82 8.19 13.57
C PRO A 153 -5.14 8.95 13.36
N HIS A 154 -5.21 9.87 12.41
CA HIS A 154 -6.40 10.68 12.13
C HIS A 154 -6.81 10.66 10.65
N ALA A 155 -6.19 9.80 9.84
CA ALA A 155 -6.48 9.70 8.42
C ALA A 155 -7.85 9.06 8.11
N VAL A 156 -8.42 8.27 9.04
CA VAL A 156 -9.77 7.73 8.87
C VAL A 156 -10.78 8.71 9.45
N THR A 157 -11.70 9.15 8.62
CA THR A 157 -12.76 10.08 9.00
C THR A 157 -14.15 9.46 8.80
N PHE A 158 -15.10 9.86 9.66
CA PHE A 158 -16.50 9.42 9.58
C PHE A 158 -17.40 10.58 9.18
N PRO A 159 -17.74 10.76 7.89
CA PRO A 159 -18.59 11.85 7.44
C PRO A 159 -20.01 11.83 8.02
N ASN A 160 -20.56 10.64 8.26
CA ASN A 160 -21.94 10.49 8.75
C ASN A 160 -22.13 9.33 9.75
N GLY A 161 -21.15 9.00 10.54
CA GLY A 161 -21.25 8.02 11.64
C GLY A 161 -21.19 6.54 11.24
N ARG A 162 -21.55 6.17 10.01
CA ARG A 162 -21.45 4.79 9.49
C ARG A 162 -20.49 4.68 8.32
N LEU A 163 -20.47 5.67 7.46
CA LEU A 163 -19.53 5.75 6.36
C LEU A 163 -18.21 6.27 6.88
N PHE A 164 -17.13 5.63 6.48
CA PHE A 164 -15.80 6.12 6.73
C PHE A 164 -15.03 6.26 5.41
N ARG A 165 -14.04 7.11 5.42
CA ARG A 165 -13.10 7.28 4.33
C ARG A 165 -11.69 7.49 4.85
N SER A 166 -10.71 7.13 4.05
CA SER A 166 -9.29 7.37 4.30
C SER A 166 -8.59 7.61 2.98
N ASP A 167 -7.72 8.61 2.94
CA ASP A 167 -6.85 8.88 1.81
C ASP A 167 -5.49 8.20 2.08
N ILE A 168 -5.08 7.28 1.22
CA ILE A 168 -3.83 6.51 1.32
C ILE A 168 -2.85 7.06 0.30
N HIS A 169 -1.77 7.67 0.75
CA HIS A 169 -0.76 8.25 -0.12
C HIS A 169 0.24 7.22 -0.63
N PHE A 170 0.35 7.08 -1.94
CA PHE A 170 1.37 6.27 -2.61
C PHE A 170 2.44 7.21 -3.18
N PRO A 171 3.66 7.22 -2.65
CA PRO A 171 4.73 8.12 -3.11
C PRO A 171 5.30 7.68 -4.46
N ALA A 172 6.04 8.59 -5.13
CA ALA A 172 6.62 8.32 -6.45
C ALA A 172 7.60 7.13 -6.48
N ASN A 173 8.24 6.81 -5.36
CA ASN A 173 9.21 5.72 -5.21
C ASN A 173 8.58 4.40 -4.73
N VAL A 174 7.26 4.30 -4.78
CA VAL A 174 6.54 3.08 -4.36
C VAL A 174 6.94 1.88 -5.24
N PRO A 175 7.25 0.70 -4.67
CA PRO A 175 7.57 -0.49 -5.44
C PRO A 175 6.40 -1.00 -6.28
N VAL A 176 6.70 -1.57 -7.43
CA VAL A 176 5.70 -2.30 -8.24
C VAL A 176 5.34 -3.64 -7.59
N GLY A 177 4.07 -4.04 -7.67
CA GLY A 177 3.57 -5.30 -7.14
C GLY A 177 2.18 -5.17 -6.54
N ASP A 178 1.74 -6.22 -5.85
CA ASP A 178 0.43 -6.29 -5.23
C ASP A 178 0.48 -5.78 -3.79
N TYR A 179 -0.47 -4.93 -3.46
CA TYR A 179 -0.63 -4.29 -2.15
C TYR A 179 -1.88 -4.82 -1.49
N GLN A 180 -1.75 -5.36 -0.30
CA GLN A 180 -2.89 -5.79 0.51
C GLN A 180 -3.38 -4.63 1.37
N VAL A 181 -4.62 -4.23 1.17
CA VAL A 181 -5.33 -3.25 2.01
C VAL A 181 -6.23 -4.02 2.94
N ILE A 182 -5.97 -3.93 4.24
CA ILE A 182 -6.71 -4.62 5.28
C ILE A 182 -7.44 -3.56 6.10
N VAL A 183 -8.76 -3.59 6.07
CA VAL A 183 -9.60 -2.73 6.89
C VAL A 183 -10.12 -3.54 8.06
N ARG A 184 -9.91 -3.05 9.28
CA ARG A 184 -10.30 -3.71 10.52
C ARG A 184 -11.29 -2.85 11.28
N LEU A 185 -12.40 -3.43 11.68
CA LEU A 185 -13.44 -2.81 12.47
C LEU A 185 -13.30 -3.22 13.94
N PHE A 186 -13.15 -2.25 14.80
CA PHE A 186 -13.11 -2.45 16.24
C PHE A 186 -14.36 -1.87 16.90
N ILE A 187 -14.90 -2.58 17.88
CA ILE A 187 -15.95 -2.09 18.77
C ILE A 187 -15.50 -2.30 20.22
N ASN A 188 -15.43 -1.22 20.98
CA ASN A 188 -14.96 -1.25 22.38
C ASN A 188 -13.60 -1.97 22.54
N GLY A 189 -12.67 -1.77 21.63
CA GLY A 189 -11.32 -2.33 21.68
C GLY A 189 -11.16 -3.74 21.13
N MET A 190 -12.25 -4.41 20.74
CA MET A 190 -12.22 -5.75 20.16
C MET A 190 -12.44 -5.69 18.64
N GLU A 191 -11.60 -6.39 17.87
CA GLU A 191 -11.83 -6.55 16.44
C GLU A 191 -13.05 -7.44 16.20
N ILE A 192 -14.03 -6.90 15.47
CA ILE A 192 -15.31 -7.56 15.19
C ILE A 192 -15.35 -8.09 13.77
N ASP A 193 -14.73 -7.38 12.84
CA ASP A 193 -14.73 -7.74 11.43
C ASP A 193 -13.51 -7.18 10.70
N ARG A 194 -13.18 -7.77 9.55
CA ARG A 194 -12.12 -7.30 8.66
C ARG A 194 -12.44 -7.54 7.21
N SER A 195 -12.02 -6.62 6.37
CA SER A 195 -12.11 -6.71 4.91
C SER A 195 -10.71 -6.68 4.29
N TYR A 196 -10.55 -7.39 3.18
CA TYR A 196 -9.30 -7.46 2.41
C TYR A 196 -9.56 -6.99 0.98
N THR A 197 -8.73 -6.09 0.51
CA THR A 197 -8.74 -5.65 -0.88
C THR A 197 -7.31 -5.62 -1.40
N VAL A 198 -7.14 -5.87 -2.69
CA VAL A 198 -5.82 -5.82 -3.34
C VAL A 198 -5.78 -4.65 -4.30
N VAL A 199 -4.67 -3.91 -4.27
CA VAL A 199 -4.32 -2.87 -5.24
C VAL A 199 -3.06 -3.30 -5.95
N THR A 200 -3.08 -3.31 -7.28
CA THR A 200 -1.91 -3.63 -8.08
C THR A 200 -1.22 -2.35 -8.55
N VAL A 201 0.04 -2.18 -8.17
CA VAL A 201 0.89 -1.09 -8.66
C VAL A 201 1.75 -1.62 -9.79
N GLY A 202 1.55 -1.09 -11.00
CA GLY A 202 2.22 -1.58 -12.19
C GLY A 202 2.80 -0.46 -13.06
N LYS A 203 3.86 -0.77 -13.84
CA LYS A 203 4.36 0.15 -14.85
C LYS A 203 3.47 0.06 -16.09
N LYS A 204 2.85 1.17 -16.48
CA LYS A 204 2.20 1.26 -17.79
C LYS A 204 3.22 1.76 -18.83
N GLY A 205 3.66 0.84 -19.69
CA GLY A 205 4.57 1.17 -20.79
C GLY A 205 3.85 1.83 -21.98
N LEU A 206 4.64 2.32 -22.94
CA LEU A 206 4.16 2.91 -24.21
C LEU A 206 3.19 2.00 -24.98
N GLU A 207 3.33 0.69 -24.86
CA GLU A 207 2.45 -0.28 -25.53
C GLU A 207 0.99 -0.14 -25.11
N GLN A 208 0.75 0.07 -23.81
CA GLN A 208 -0.59 0.28 -23.27
C GLN A 208 -1.19 1.61 -23.75
N GLN A 209 -0.38 2.68 -23.84
CA GLN A 209 -0.83 3.98 -24.35
C GLN A 209 -1.18 3.92 -25.84
N ILE A 210 -0.37 3.20 -26.64
CA ILE A 210 -0.65 2.96 -28.05
C ILE A 210 -1.90 2.12 -28.23
N TYR A 211 -2.09 1.09 -27.39
CA TYR A 211 -3.28 0.24 -27.43
C TYR A 211 -4.56 1.02 -27.08
N THR A 212 -4.53 1.83 -26.02
CA THR A 212 -5.67 2.68 -25.63
C THR A 212 -5.97 3.73 -26.71
N LEU A 213 -4.94 4.37 -27.26
CA LEU A 213 -5.11 5.30 -28.37
C LEU A 213 -5.72 4.62 -29.61
N ALA A 214 -5.30 3.40 -29.91
CA ALA A 214 -5.83 2.62 -31.02
C ALA A 214 -7.29 2.20 -30.83
N GLN A 215 -7.72 1.97 -29.57
CA GLN A 215 -9.09 1.57 -29.24
C GLN A 215 -10.02 2.78 -29.10
N ASP A 216 -9.62 3.81 -28.34
CA ASP A 216 -10.46 4.95 -28.01
C ASP A 216 -10.54 5.96 -29.14
N GLN A 217 -9.48 6.06 -29.95
CA GLN A 217 -9.37 7.00 -31.07
C GLN A 217 -8.90 6.30 -32.35
N SER A 218 -9.56 5.18 -32.69
CA SER A 218 -9.19 4.33 -33.83
C SER A 218 -9.05 5.08 -35.17
N LEU A 219 -9.87 6.10 -35.37
CA LEU A 219 -9.83 6.93 -36.58
C LEU A 219 -8.55 7.79 -36.65
N LEU A 220 -8.16 8.42 -35.54
CA LEU A 220 -6.90 9.20 -35.47
C LEU A 220 -5.67 8.32 -35.58
N TYR A 221 -5.70 7.12 -34.93
CA TYR A 221 -4.63 6.14 -35.07
C TYR A 221 -4.47 5.68 -36.52
N GLY A 222 -5.58 5.37 -37.22
CA GLY A 222 -5.57 4.96 -38.62
C GLY A 222 -5.02 6.05 -39.57
N ILE A 223 -5.42 7.31 -39.37
CA ILE A 223 -4.88 8.43 -40.14
C ILE A 223 -3.37 8.60 -39.87
N GLY A 224 -2.95 8.53 -38.60
CA GLY A 224 -1.53 8.62 -38.23
C GLY A 224 -0.68 7.52 -38.86
N ALA A 225 -1.17 6.28 -38.87
CA ALA A 225 -0.48 5.13 -39.45
C ALA A 225 -0.32 5.33 -41.00
N VAL A 226 -1.35 5.82 -41.67
CA VAL A 226 -1.28 6.10 -43.13
C VAL A 226 -0.28 7.20 -43.43
N LEU A 227 -0.28 8.30 -42.66
CA LEU A 227 0.67 9.40 -42.84
C LEU A 227 2.12 8.94 -42.59
N LEU A 228 2.33 8.11 -41.59
CA LEU A 228 3.66 7.57 -41.26
C LEU A 228 4.14 6.61 -42.36
N ALA A 229 3.26 5.78 -42.94
CA ALA A 229 3.57 4.91 -44.07
C ALA A 229 3.93 5.71 -45.32
N MET A 230 3.17 6.78 -45.64
CA MET A 230 3.47 7.67 -46.74
C MET A 230 4.82 8.38 -46.58
N PHE A 231 5.08 8.87 -45.36
CA PHE A 231 6.34 9.52 -45.05
C PHE A 231 7.53 8.58 -45.20
N ALA A 232 7.42 7.36 -44.64
CA ALA A 232 8.45 6.32 -44.77
C ALA A 232 8.70 5.93 -46.22
N GLY A 233 7.63 5.77 -47.04
CA GLY A 233 7.72 5.49 -48.47
C GLY A 233 8.39 6.61 -49.25
N TRP A 234 8.05 7.87 -48.95
CA TRP A 234 8.69 9.02 -49.55
C TRP A 234 10.18 9.10 -49.18
N LEU A 235 10.51 8.89 -47.89
CA LEU A 235 11.89 8.91 -47.41
C LEU A 235 12.75 7.82 -48.08
N ALA A 236 12.18 6.61 -48.21
CA ALA A 236 12.83 5.51 -48.91
C ALA A 236 13.06 5.87 -50.39
N SER A 237 12.06 6.46 -51.07
CA SER A 237 12.21 6.91 -52.45
C SER A 237 13.33 7.95 -52.66
N VAL A 238 13.47 8.87 -51.70
CA VAL A 238 14.54 9.91 -51.75
C VAL A 238 15.91 9.29 -51.53
N VAL A 239 16.04 8.40 -50.55
CA VAL A 239 17.32 7.74 -50.21
C VAL A 239 17.78 6.82 -51.34
N PHE A 240 16.90 5.98 -51.89
CA PHE A 240 17.24 5.04 -52.96
C PHE A 240 17.32 5.67 -54.36
N ARG A 241 16.85 6.91 -54.53
CA ARG A 241 16.96 7.66 -55.81
C ARG A 241 18.37 8.21 -56.07
N GLN A 242 19.23 8.24 -55.05
CA GLN A 242 20.61 8.73 -55.12
C GLN A 242 21.66 7.64 -55.29
N SER A 243 21.23 6.36 -55.56
CA SER A 243 22.13 5.25 -55.86
C SER A 243 22.01 4.87 -57.35
#